data_b7175d41225c35596d5dc64858d4f7ee
#
_entry.id   b7175d41225c35596d5dc64858d4f7ee
#
_cell.length_a   1.000
_cell.length_b   1.000
_cell.length_c   1.000
_cell.angle_alpha   90.00
_cell.angle_beta   90.00
_cell.angle_gamma   90.00
#
_symmetry.space_group_name_H-M   'P 1'
#
loop_
_entity.id
_entity.type
_entity.pdbx_description
1 polymer ?
#
loop_
_entity_poly.entity_id
_entity_poly.type
_entity_poly.pdbx_seq_one_letter_code
_entity_poly.pdbx_strand_id
1 'polypeptide(L)'
;MKNTDLIMGFQYYRAPTPDKTEWAKDLEKIASDGYNTVKYWIQWRWNEPEEGKFYFDDIDELMDLAEKNGLKVVLNIILDVSPIWLIKDYPESAMITANGVRAEGFATEYRQIGGVPGPCFNWGKGDLLKKRFISECVKRYALHPALLMWDVWNEPELSVGIYRDPQPETLLCYCNNCKKAFGKYLKEKYCHI
;
A
#
# COMPACT_ATOMS: atom_id res chain seq x y z
N MET A 1 -24.91 3.73 -17.19
CA MET A 1 -24.67 3.19 -15.83
C MET A 1 -26.03 2.86 -15.28
N LYS A 2 -26.38 1.59 -15.22
CA LYS A 2 -27.61 1.14 -14.56
C LYS A 2 -27.35 1.24 -13.05
N ASN A 3 -28.38 1.67 -12.34
CA ASN A 3 -28.57 1.73 -10.90
C ASN A 3 -27.34 1.29 -10.09
N THR A 4 -26.87 2.17 -9.22
CA THR A 4 -25.88 1.83 -8.21
C THR A 4 -26.44 0.76 -7.30
N ASP A 5 -26.26 -0.47 -7.71
CA ASP A 5 -26.50 -1.59 -6.82
C ASP A 5 -25.67 -1.34 -5.57
N LEU A 6 -26.25 -1.56 -4.42
CA LEU A 6 -25.55 -1.44 -3.15
C LEU A 6 -24.27 -2.28 -3.21
N ILE A 7 -23.15 -1.66 -2.93
CA ILE A 7 -21.87 -2.38 -2.83
C ILE A 7 -21.92 -3.20 -1.54
N MET A 8 -21.89 -4.52 -1.70
CA MET A 8 -21.88 -5.48 -0.59
C MET A 8 -20.71 -6.43 -0.80
N GLY A 9 -19.74 -6.40 0.11
CA GLY A 9 -18.54 -7.22 -0.08
C GLY A 9 -17.63 -7.28 1.13
N PHE A 10 -16.48 -7.92 0.92
CA PHE A 10 -15.44 -8.07 1.94
C PHE A 10 -14.08 -7.69 1.42
N GLN A 11 -13.21 -7.41 2.36
CA GLN A 11 -11.79 -7.50 2.19
C GLN A 11 -11.41 -8.98 2.11
N TYR A 12 -10.92 -9.44 0.97
CA TYR A 12 -10.68 -10.85 0.74
C TYR A 12 -9.19 -11.19 0.71
N TYR A 13 -8.41 -10.54 -0.16
CA TYR A 13 -7.01 -10.91 -0.35
C TYR A 13 -6.05 -9.85 0.16
N ARG A 14 -5.13 -10.31 0.99
CA ARG A 14 -3.95 -9.58 1.44
C ARG A 14 -2.78 -10.54 1.49
N ALA A 15 -1.88 -10.47 0.51
CA ALA A 15 -0.82 -11.46 0.33
C ALA A 15 -0.10 -11.83 1.63
N PRO A 16 0.11 -13.12 1.89
CA PRO A 16 -0.22 -14.29 1.09
C PRO A 16 -1.55 -14.96 1.46
N THR A 17 -2.48 -14.26 2.07
CA THR A 17 -3.70 -14.82 2.67
C THR A 17 -4.96 -14.30 1.98
N PRO A 18 -5.97 -15.17 1.72
CA PRO A 18 -5.97 -16.61 1.93
C PRO A 18 -5.07 -17.38 0.94
N ASP A 19 -4.88 -18.69 1.21
CA ASP A 19 -4.09 -19.56 0.34
C ASP A 19 -4.73 -19.69 -1.05
N LYS A 20 -3.90 -19.84 -2.07
CA LYS A 20 -4.33 -19.96 -3.46
C LYS A 20 -5.32 -21.10 -3.70
N THR A 21 -5.20 -22.19 -2.97
CA THR A 21 -6.08 -23.36 -3.09
C THR A 21 -7.54 -23.09 -2.69
N GLU A 22 -7.78 -22.01 -1.94
CA GLU A 22 -9.12 -21.63 -1.49
C GLU A 22 -9.81 -20.61 -2.44
N TRP A 23 -9.05 -19.87 -3.27
CA TRP A 23 -9.57 -18.70 -4.00
C TRP A 23 -10.80 -19.02 -4.86
N ALA A 24 -10.73 -20.05 -5.69
CA ALA A 24 -11.82 -20.36 -6.61
C ALA A 24 -13.11 -20.71 -5.87
N LYS A 25 -13.01 -21.52 -4.82
CA LYS A 25 -14.14 -21.96 -3.99
C LYS A 25 -14.72 -20.79 -3.19
N ASP A 26 -13.86 -19.97 -2.60
CA ASP A 26 -14.29 -18.85 -1.78
C ASP A 26 -15.00 -17.80 -2.62
N LEU A 27 -14.47 -17.43 -3.79
CA LEU A 27 -15.08 -16.42 -4.65
C LEU A 27 -16.41 -16.89 -5.24
N GLU A 28 -16.53 -18.18 -5.58
CA GLU A 28 -17.80 -18.79 -5.95
C GLU A 28 -18.81 -18.71 -4.80
N LYS A 29 -18.38 -19.05 -3.59
CA LYS A 29 -19.22 -18.98 -2.38
C LYS A 29 -19.67 -17.56 -2.09
N ILE A 30 -18.77 -16.59 -2.14
CA ILE A 30 -19.06 -15.15 -1.93
C ILE A 30 -20.15 -14.69 -2.90
N ALA A 31 -20.01 -15.01 -4.19
CA ALA A 31 -21.00 -14.65 -5.20
C ALA A 31 -22.35 -15.35 -4.96
N SER A 32 -22.34 -16.65 -4.62
CA SER A 32 -23.55 -17.42 -4.35
C SER A 32 -24.31 -16.96 -3.11
N ASP A 33 -23.61 -16.38 -2.13
CA ASP A 33 -24.22 -15.80 -0.93
C ASP A 33 -24.82 -14.40 -1.17
N GLY A 34 -24.74 -13.90 -2.41
CA GLY A 34 -25.35 -12.62 -2.81
C GLY A 34 -24.45 -11.40 -2.66
N TYR A 35 -23.18 -11.57 -2.35
CA TYR A 35 -22.21 -10.47 -2.39
C TYR A 35 -21.80 -10.16 -3.82
N ASN A 36 -21.48 -8.90 -4.08
CA ASN A 36 -21.15 -8.43 -5.43
C ASN A 36 -19.76 -7.81 -5.56
N THR A 37 -19.03 -7.68 -4.47
CA THR A 37 -17.75 -6.96 -4.45
C THR A 37 -16.75 -7.62 -3.50
N VAL A 38 -15.48 -7.65 -3.91
CA VAL A 38 -14.35 -8.05 -3.07
C VAL A 38 -13.26 -6.99 -3.13
N LYS A 39 -12.47 -6.87 -2.06
CA LYS A 39 -11.33 -5.97 -2.01
C LYS A 39 -10.04 -6.79 -1.98
N TYR A 40 -9.10 -6.45 -2.86
CA TYR A 40 -7.75 -7.02 -2.90
C TYR A 40 -6.72 -5.96 -2.62
N TRP A 41 -5.61 -6.37 -2.02
CA TRP A 41 -4.50 -5.51 -1.69
C TRP A 41 -3.31 -5.81 -2.58
N ILE A 42 -2.88 -4.83 -3.35
CA ILE A 42 -1.61 -4.83 -4.05
C ILE A 42 -0.58 -4.20 -3.11
N GLN A 43 0.33 -4.99 -2.60
CA GLN A 43 1.31 -4.53 -1.60
C GLN A 43 2.66 -4.31 -2.26
N TRP A 44 3.21 -3.13 -2.13
CA TRP A 44 4.49 -2.80 -2.77
C TRP A 44 5.59 -3.82 -2.44
N ARG A 45 5.75 -4.20 -1.16
CA ARG A 45 6.73 -5.20 -0.73
C ARG A 45 6.53 -6.57 -1.37
N TRP A 46 5.28 -7.00 -1.52
CA TRP A 46 4.93 -8.28 -2.09
C TRP A 46 5.07 -8.29 -3.61
N ASN A 47 4.55 -7.25 -4.24
CA ASN A 47 4.42 -7.21 -5.70
C ASN A 47 5.64 -6.62 -6.42
N GLU A 48 6.62 -6.05 -5.68
CA GLU A 48 7.95 -5.68 -6.20
C GLU A 48 9.06 -6.21 -5.27
N PRO A 49 9.29 -7.54 -5.25
CA PRO A 49 10.26 -8.17 -4.34
C PRO A 49 11.71 -7.80 -4.61
N GLU A 50 12.04 -7.40 -5.84
CA GLU A 50 13.32 -6.84 -6.27
C GLU A 50 13.06 -5.56 -7.08
N GLU A 51 13.97 -4.59 -7.02
CA GLU A 51 13.79 -3.31 -7.71
C GLU A 51 13.54 -3.50 -9.22
N GLY A 52 12.38 -3.06 -9.69
CA GLY A 52 11.95 -3.17 -11.07
C GLY A 52 11.43 -4.53 -11.51
N LYS A 53 11.38 -5.52 -10.62
CA LYS A 53 10.80 -6.84 -10.92
C LYS A 53 9.43 -6.97 -10.24
N PHE A 54 8.41 -6.91 -11.06
CA PHE A 54 7.03 -6.95 -10.59
C PHE A 54 6.48 -8.38 -10.62
N TYR A 55 5.73 -8.72 -9.59
CA TYR A 55 5.01 -9.98 -9.44
C TYR A 55 3.52 -9.69 -9.22
N PHE A 56 2.71 -10.04 -10.19
CA PHE A 56 1.27 -9.78 -10.16
C PHE A 56 0.42 -11.05 -10.41
N ASP A 57 1.04 -12.22 -10.53
CA ASP A 57 0.36 -13.46 -10.91
C ASP A 57 -0.80 -13.83 -9.96
N ASP A 58 -0.65 -13.49 -8.67
CA ASP A 58 -1.70 -13.68 -7.68
C ASP A 58 -2.91 -12.75 -7.92
N ILE A 59 -2.63 -11.48 -8.14
CA ILE A 59 -3.69 -10.49 -8.41
C ILE A 59 -4.35 -10.75 -9.76
N ASP A 60 -3.58 -11.15 -10.78
CA ASP A 60 -4.13 -11.50 -12.10
C ASP A 60 -5.17 -12.62 -11.98
N GLU A 61 -4.80 -13.72 -11.33
CA GLU A 61 -5.70 -14.86 -11.14
C GLU A 61 -6.94 -14.51 -10.29
N LEU A 62 -6.75 -13.71 -9.24
CA LEU A 62 -7.85 -13.22 -8.41
C LEU A 62 -8.82 -12.30 -9.18
N MET A 63 -8.28 -11.44 -10.05
CA MET A 63 -9.09 -10.58 -10.91
C MET A 63 -9.91 -11.39 -11.91
N ASP A 64 -9.30 -12.39 -12.55
CA ASP A 64 -9.98 -13.30 -13.49
C ASP A 64 -11.06 -14.14 -12.78
N LEU A 65 -10.76 -14.64 -11.59
CA LEU A 65 -11.72 -15.39 -10.77
C LEU A 65 -12.90 -14.50 -10.32
N ALA A 66 -12.66 -13.25 -9.97
CA ALA A 66 -13.71 -12.31 -9.64
C ALA A 66 -14.61 -12.05 -10.85
N GLU A 67 -14.03 -11.79 -12.01
CA GLU A 67 -14.80 -11.62 -13.26
C GLU A 67 -15.66 -12.83 -13.58
N LYS A 68 -15.07 -14.02 -13.53
CA LYS A 68 -15.76 -15.31 -13.77
C LYS A 68 -16.99 -15.49 -12.88
N ASN A 69 -16.92 -15.02 -11.63
CA ASN A 69 -18.02 -15.14 -10.66
C ASN A 69 -18.95 -13.90 -10.65
N GLY A 70 -18.77 -12.95 -11.56
CA GLY A 70 -19.59 -11.73 -11.64
C GLY A 70 -19.34 -10.74 -10.50
N LEU A 71 -18.26 -10.92 -9.75
CA LEU A 71 -17.84 -10.01 -8.67
C LEU A 71 -17.11 -8.79 -9.23
N LYS A 72 -17.29 -7.66 -8.58
CA LYS A 72 -16.47 -6.46 -8.79
C LYS A 72 -15.35 -6.38 -7.77
N VAL A 73 -14.27 -5.70 -8.15
CA VAL A 73 -13.07 -5.61 -7.32
C VAL A 73 -12.74 -4.17 -6.98
N VAL A 74 -12.51 -3.93 -5.69
CA VAL A 74 -11.83 -2.74 -5.20
C VAL A 74 -10.36 -3.09 -5.06
N LEU A 75 -9.48 -2.46 -5.85
CA LEU A 75 -8.03 -2.65 -5.74
C LEU A 75 -7.43 -1.57 -4.84
N ASN A 76 -6.83 -2.02 -3.75
CA ASN A 76 -6.11 -1.14 -2.83
C ASN A 76 -4.61 -1.23 -3.08
N ILE A 77 -3.95 -0.08 -3.31
CA ILE A 77 -2.50 -0.02 -3.48
C ILE A 77 -1.86 0.39 -2.16
N ILE A 78 -1.12 -0.53 -1.54
CA ILE A 78 -0.44 -0.32 -0.26
C ILE A 78 1.03 0.02 -0.50
N LEU A 79 1.40 1.26 -0.24
CA LEU A 79 2.76 1.77 -0.36
C LEU A 79 3.51 1.84 0.97
N ASP A 80 2.78 1.72 2.09
CA ASP A 80 3.33 1.89 3.43
C ASP A 80 4.29 0.78 3.81
N VAL A 81 4.05 -0.41 3.27
CA VAL A 81 4.95 -1.54 3.46
C VAL A 81 6.01 -1.53 2.37
N SER A 82 7.11 -0.84 2.64
CA SER A 82 8.23 -0.72 1.70
C SER A 82 8.84 -2.06 1.33
N PRO A 83 9.27 -2.26 0.07
CA PRO A 83 10.08 -3.40 -0.31
C PRO A 83 11.35 -3.53 0.54
N ILE A 84 11.80 -4.76 0.76
CA ILE A 84 13.02 -5.04 1.55
C ILE A 84 14.25 -4.44 0.87
N TRP A 85 14.34 -4.55 -0.46
CA TRP A 85 15.43 -3.97 -1.24
C TRP A 85 15.54 -2.46 -1.05
N LEU A 86 14.42 -1.75 -0.91
CA LEU A 86 14.41 -0.31 -0.69
C LEU A 86 15.06 0.06 0.64
N ILE A 87 14.74 -0.66 1.71
CA ILE A 87 15.31 -0.43 3.04
C ILE A 87 16.81 -0.76 3.05
N LYS A 88 17.20 -1.81 2.32
CA LYS A 88 18.58 -2.30 2.25
C LYS A 88 19.47 -1.41 1.40
N ASP A 89 19.01 -1.06 0.20
CA ASP A 89 19.83 -0.40 -0.81
C ASP A 89 19.76 1.14 -0.69
N TYR A 90 18.73 1.68 -0.03
CA TYR A 90 18.51 3.11 0.19
C TYR A 90 18.23 3.43 1.68
N PRO A 91 19.20 3.21 2.57
CA PRO A 91 19.02 3.43 4.00
C PRO A 91 18.62 4.86 4.37
N GLU A 92 18.97 5.84 3.53
CA GLU A 92 18.57 7.25 3.70
C GLU A 92 17.07 7.50 3.44
N SER A 93 16.36 6.53 2.88
CA SER A 93 14.92 6.58 2.67
C SER A 93 14.11 6.48 3.95
N ALA A 94 14.71 5.94 5.01
CA ALA A 94 14.02 5.64 6.25
C ALA A 94 13.46 6.89 6.92
N MET A 95 12.27 6.75 7.49
CA MET A 95 11.74 7.74 8.41
C MET A 95 12.48 7.69 9.73
N ILE A 96 12.64 8.85 10.37
CA ILE A 96 13.31 8.98 11.67
C ILE A 96 12.31 9.54 12.67
N THR A 97 12.24 8.94 13.84
CA THR A 97 11.38 9.39 14.95
C THR A 97 11.89 10.69 15.57
N ALA A 98 11.10 11.35 16.41
CA ALA A 98 11.49 12.59 17.05
C ALA A 98 12.69 12.44 17.98
N ASN A 99 12.89 11.27 18.59
CA ASN A 99 14.05 10.95 19.42
C ASN A 99 15.26 10.43 18.63
N GLY A 100 15.21 10.48 17.27
CA GLY A 100 16.35 10.15 16.40
C GLY A 100 16.49 8.67 16.04
N VAL A 101 15.54 7.83 16.40
CA VAL A 101 15.56 6.41 16.07
C VAL A 101 15.01 6.18 14.66
N ARG A 102 15.63 5.28 13.91
CA ARG A 102 15.13 4.85 12.62
C ARG A 102 13.84 4.06 12.79
N ALA A 103 12.79 4.48 12.09
CA ALA A 103 11.55 3.73 12.05
C ALA A 103 11.75 2.51 11.14
N GLU A 104 11.77 1.33 11.73
CA GLU A 104 11.92 0.06 11.04
C GLU A 104 10.64 -0.75 11.13
N GLY A 105 10.27 -1.41 10.02
CA GLY A 105 9.10 -2.29 9.97
C GLY A 105 9.29 -3.55 10.79
N PHE A 106 8.23 -4.00 11.38
CA PHE A 106 8.18 -5.35 11.90
C PHE A 106 8.41 -6.33 10.74
N ALA A 107 9.19 -7.38 10.95
CA ALA A 107 9.44 -8.42 9.97
C ALA A 107 10.13 -7.92 8.68
N THR A 108 11.29 -7.29 8.81
CA THR A 108 12.14 -6.88 7.67
C THR A 108 12.63 -8.07 6.82
N GLU A 109 12.54 -9.28 7.35
CA GLU A 109 13.00 -10.51 6.72
C GLU A 109 11.98 -11.14 5.78
N TYR A 110 10.71 -10.76 5.89
CA TYR A 110 9.64 -11.38 5.14
C TYR A 110 9.09 -10.43 4.07
N ARG A 111 8.75 -10.98 2.92
CA ARG A 111 8.01 -10.29 1.85
C ARG A 111 6.63 -9.80 2.34
N GLN A 112 6.18 -10.35 3.44
CA GLN A 112 4.90 -10.10 4.06
C GLN A 112 4.92 -8.84 4.93
N ILE A 113 3.80 -8.28 5.07
CA ILE A 113 3.22 -7.24 5.88
C ILE A 113 3.86 -6.93 7.21
N GLY A 114 4.03 -5.69 7.48
CA GLY A 114 4.21 -5.20 8.82
C GLY A 114 4.45 -3.71 8.77
N GLY A 115 3.49 -2.99 9.29
CA GLY A 115 3.31 -1.59 9.12
C GLY A 115 4.39 -0.71 9.67
N VAL A 116 5.27 -0.26 8.82
CA VAL A 116 5.87 1.05 9.02
C VAL A 116 5.58 1.82 7.77
N PRO A 117 5.20 3.09 7.91
CA PRO A 117 5.05 3.97 6.79
C PRO A 117 6.29 3.86 5.90
N GLY A 118 6.09 3.70 4.62
CA GLY A 118 7.14 3.49 3.62
C GLY A 118 8.21 4.57 3.62
N PRO A 119 8.96 4.76 2.54
CA PRO A 119 10.07 5.72 2.56
C PRO A 119 9.56 7.12 2.87
N CYS A 120 10.43 7.92 3.48
CA CYS A 120 10.14 9.32 3.82
C CYS A 120 9.53 10.05 2.62
N PHE A 121 8.40 10.71 2.81
CA PHE A 121 7.67 11.44 1.76
C PHE A 121 8.47 12.61 1.18
N ASN A 122 9.46 13.13 1.89
CA ASN A 122 10.35 14.18 1.41
C ASN A 122 11.65 13.64 0.79
N TRP A 123 11.76 12.32 0.60
CA TRP A 123 12.87 11.72 -0.13
C TRP A 123 12.49 11.58 -1.61
N GLY A 124 13.04 12.46 -2.46
CA GLY A 124 12.60 12.62 -3.85
C GLY A 124 12.66 11.35 -4.71
N LYS A 125 13.64 10.45 -4.47
CA LYS A 125 13.69 9.15 -5.17
C LYS A 125 12.50 8.27 -4.78
N GLY A 126 12.01 8.38 -3.55
CA GLY A 126 10.84 7.64 -3.08
C GLY A 126 9.59 7.92 -3.91
N ASP A 127 9.38 9.18 -4.29
CA ASP A 127 8.26 9.55 -5.15
C ASP A 127 8.34 8.93 -6.54
N LEU A 128 9.54 8.88 -7.11
CA LEU A 128 9.76 8.25 -8.42
C LEU A 128 9.47 6.75 -8.37
N LEU A 129 9.94 6.08 -7.31
CA LEU A 129 9.74 4.65 -7.12
C LEU A 129 8.26 4.31 -6.87
N LYS A 130 7.57 5.09 -6.02
CA LYS A 130 6.12 4.95 -5.79
C LYS A 130 5.33 5.15 -7.08
N LYS A 131 5.63 6.22 -7.83
CA LYS A 131 4.97 6.50 -9.12
C LYS A 131 5.19 5.39 -10.12
N ARG A 132 6.39 4.81 -10.20
CA ARG A 132 6.68 3.66 -11.04
C ARG A 132 5.77 2.48 -10.66
N PHE A 133 5.75 2.10 -9.39
CA PHE A 133 4.93 0.98 -8.91
C PHE A 133 3.44 1.20 -9.19
N ILE A 134 2.89 2.37 -8.82
CA ILE A 134 1.50 2.73 -9.11
C ILE A 134 1.21 2.65 -10.61
N SER A 135 2.13 3.15 -11.43
CA SER A 135 1.98 3.15 -12.89
C SER A 135 1.88 1.73 -13.45
N GLU A 136 2.69 0.80 -12.94
CA GLU A 136 2.61 -0.61 -13.36
C GLU A 136 1.29 -1.26 -12.92
N CYS A 137 0.81 -1.00 -11.70
CA CYS A 137 -0.50 -1.46 -11.26
C CYS A 137 -1.63 -0.93 -12.15
N VAL A 138 -1.63 0.39 -12.41
CA VAL A 138 -2.68 1.03 -13.21
C VAL A 138 -2.66 0.55 -14.66
N LYS A 139 -1.49 0.47 -15.29
CA LYS A 139 -1.37 -0.05 -16.66
C LYS A 139 -1.94 -1.46 -16.79
N ARG A 140 -1.75 -2.28 -15.77
CA ARG A 140 -2.17 -3.68 -15.80
C ARG A 140 -3.68 -3.84 -15.60
N TYR A 141 -4.27 -3.10 -14.66
CA TYR A 141 -5.64 -3.38 -14.21
C TYR A 141 -6.69 -2.33 -14.59
N ALA A 142 -6.30 -1.15 -15.08
CA ALA A 142 -7.27 -0.06 -15.32
C ALA A 142 -8.41 -0.41 -16.28
N LEU A 143 -8.18 -1.34 -17.20
CA LEU A 143 -9.18 -1.78 -18.17
C LEU A 143 -9.76 -3.16 -17.84
N HIS A 144 -9.43 -3.75 -16.69
CA HIS A 144 -9.94 -5.07 -16.31
C HIS A 144 -11.45 -4.99 -16.02
N PRO A 145 -12.28 -5.89 -16.60
CA PRO A 145 -13.74 -5.82 -16.47
C PRO A 145 -14.25 -5.92 -15.04
N ALA A 146 -13.53 -6.66 -14.17
CA ALA A 146 -13.88 -6.78 -12.76
C ALA A 146 -13.54 -5.52 -11.95
N LEU A 147 -12.65 -4.64 -12.41
CA LEU A 147 -12.27 -3.45 -11.63
C LEU A 147 -13.47 -2.53 -11.43
N LEU A 148 -13.80 -2.24 -10.18
CA LEU A 148 -14.82 -1.28 -9.79
C LEU A 148 -14.23 0.09 -9.49
N MET A 149 -13.22 0.11 -8.61
CA MET A 149 -12.56 1.34 -8.18
C MET A 149 -11.18 1.05 -7.58
N TRP A 150 -10.40 2.11 -7.46
CA TRP A 150 -9.14 2.12 -6.73
C TRP A 150 -9.34 2.66 -5.32
N ASP A 151 -8.82 1.96 -4.34
CA ASP A 151 -8.58 2.48 -3.00
C ASP A 151 -7.10 2.88 -2.93
N VAL A 152 -6.85 4.18 -2.89
CA VAL A 152 -5.50 4.72 -3.11
C VAL A 152 -4.62 4.73 -1.87
N TRP A 153 -5.20 4.58 -0.69
CA TRP A 153 -4.47 4.51 0.57
C TRP A 153 -5.35 3.97 1.69
N ASN A 154 -4.85 2.96 2.37
CA ASN A 154 -5.51 2.43 3.56
C ASN A 154 -4.94 3.13 4.80
N GLU A 155 -5.82 3.70 5.63
CA GLU A 155 -5.50 4.28 6.95
C GLU A 155 -4.26 5.20 6.93
N PRO A 156 -4.28 6.32 6.17
CA PRO A 156 -3.12 7.20 6.06
C PRO A 156 -2.78 7.83 7.40
N GLU A 157 -1.61 7.49 7.95
CA GLU A 157 -1.08 8.08 9.19
C GLU A 157 0.43 8.26 9.14
N LEU A 158 0.95 9.12 10.00
CA LEU A 158 2.38 9.40 10.18
C LEU A 158 2.81 9.06 11.61
N SER A 159 2.56 7.83 12.03
CA SER A 159 2.97 7.33 13.33
C SER A 159 3.58 5.93 13.23
N VAL A 160 4.28 5.53 14.26
CA VAL A 160 4.78 4.15 14.43
C VAL A 160 3.96 3.50 15.54
N GLY A 161 2.87 2.87 15.14
CA GLY A 161 2.04 2.12 16.08
C GLY A 161 0.77 2.85 16.53
N ILE A 162 -0.13 2.06 17.10
CA ILE A 162 -1.46 2.50 17.56
C ILE A 162 -1.33 2.99 19.00
N TYR A 163 -0.97 4.25 19.16
CA TYR A 163 -0.94 4.89 20.48
C TYR A 163 -2.01 5.97 20.57
N ARG A 164 -2.77 5.97 21.67
CA ARG A 164 -3.75 7.02 21.94
C ARG A 164 -3.10 8.38 22.16
N ASP A 165 -1.90 8.37 22.77
CA ASP A 165 -1.11 9.56 23.02
C ASP A 165 0.21 9.47 22.24
N PRO A 166 0.47 10.39 21.28
CA PRO A 166 1.72 10.42 20.54
C PRO A 166 2.90 10.63 21.49
N GLN A 167 3.87 9.73 21.42
CA GLN A 167 5.14 9.84 22.13
C GLN A 167 6.26 10.24 21.16
N PRO A 168 7.36 10.88 21.60
CA PRO A 168 8.45 11.27 20.72
C PRO A 168 9.00 10.12 19.86
N GLU A 169 9.02 8.90 20.38
CA GLU A 169 9.46 7.70 19.71
C GLU A 169 8.49 7.21 18.62
N THR A 170 7.26 7.71 18.62
CA THR A 170 6.25 7.32 17.62
C THR A 170 5.98 8.40 16.57
N LEU A 171 6.42 9.64 16.80
CA LEU A 171 6.23 10.74 15.87
C LEU A 171 7.18 10.64 14.68
N LEU A 172 6.67 10.83 13.49
CA LEU A 172 7.38 10.83 12.20
C LEU A 172 7.08 12.10 11.39
N CYS A 173 7.94 12.59 10.52
CA CYS A 173 9.29 12.14 10.30
C CYS A 173 10.27 13.28 10.58
N TYR A 174 11.34 13.00 11.29
CA TYR A 174 12.37 13.98 11.69
C TYR A 174 13.70 13.78 10.96
N CYS A 175 13.70 13.09 9.82
CA CYS A 175 14.89 12.91 8.99
C CYS A 175 15.37 14.24 8.38
N ASN A 176 16.58 14.26 7.84
CA ASN A 176 17.16 15.47 7.23
C ASN A 176 16.33 16.02 6.07
N ASN A 177 15.68 15.16 5.28
CA ASN A 177 14.82 15.59 4.18
C ASN A 177 13.59 16.35 4.71
N CYS A 178 12.95 15.83 5.77
CA CYS A 178 11.81 16.47 6.41
C CYS A 178 12.20 17.79 7.07
N LYS A 179 13.34 17.84 7.78
CA LYS A 179 13.84 19.08 8.39
C LYS A 179 14.11 20.16 7.35
N LYS A 180 14.72 19.81 6.21
CA LYS A 180 14.95 20.75 5.09
C LYS A 180 13.63 21.23 4.48
N ALA A 181 12.69 20.33 4.23
CA ALA A 181 11.38 20.68 3.67
C ALA A 181 10.59 21.58 4.62
N PHE A 182 10.62 21.30 5.90
CA PHE A 182 9.96 22.12 6.91
C PHE A 182 10.62 23.51 7.04
N GLY A 183 11.95 23.59 7.04
CA GLY A 183 12.65 24.86 7.03
C GLY A 183 12.31 25.72 5.79
N LYS A 184 12.19 25.10 4.61
CA LYS A 184 11.72 25.78 3.39
C LYS A 184 10.29 26.31 3.57
N TYR A 185 9.38 25.47 4.03
CA TYR A 185 7.99 25.87 4.31
C TYR A 185 7.89 27.06 5.28
N LEU A 186 8.68 27.04 6.36
CA LEU A 186 8.70 28.16 7.34
C LEU A 186 9.18 29.46 6.70
N LYS A 187 10.24 29.41 5.89
CA LYS A 187 10.73 30.60 5.16
C LYS A 187 9.68 31.13 4.20
N GLU A 188 9.01 30.29 3.44
CA GLU A 188 7.96 30.72 2.51
C GLU A 188 6.75 31.33 3.24
N LYS A 189 6.38 30.74 4.39
CA LYS A 189 5.18 31.15 5.13
C LYS A 189 5.38 32.40 5.98
N TYR A 190 6.56 32.56 6.58
CA TYR A 190 6.78 33.61 7.59
C TYR A 190 7.81 34.65 7.18
N CYS A 191 8.44 34.56 6.03
CA CYS A 191 9.36 35.50 5.41
C CYS A 191 10.60 35.94 6.23
N HIS A 192 10.73 35.58 7.51
CA HIS A 192 11.73 36.08 8.46
C HIS A 192 12.24 35.02 9.45
N ILE A 193 12.50 33.79 9.00
CA ILE A 193 13.13 32.78 9.86
C ILE A 193 14.47 32.36 9.28
#